data_83f5e397c0d52e960cdc6ff718b64c6c
#
_entry.id   83f5e397c0d52e960cdc6ff718b64c6c
#
_cell.length_a   1.000
_cell.length_b   1.000
_cell.length_c   1.000
_cell.angle_alpha   90.00
_cell.angle_beta   90.00
_cell.angle_gamma   90.00
#
_symmetry.space_group_name_H-M   'P 1'
#
loop_
_entity.id
_entity.type
_entity.pdbx_description
1 polymer ?
#
loop_
_entity_poly.entity_id
_entity_poly.type
_entity_poly.pdbx_seq_one_letter_code
_entity_poly.pdbx_strand_id
1 'polypeptide(L)'
;MKLDLKNNSSLWVAEASRLMGLAPVFAMMCAVIMVILAAFSVNDFLRANEIERKSQELPEFTLKRVPVGKVVYEDYARVLGRLSPDVQVLANRDSIKIDIADPSKYAEFMYVLNSVQGISKDVVWHAEEICLAGCSGQASMAIVRGMTEKVEVKLRGQGDE
;
A
#
# COMPACT_ATOMS: atom_id res chain seq x y z
N MET A 1 48.74 -61.22 -17.44
CA MET A 1 47.87 -60.93 -16.32
C MET A 1 46.43 -61.29 -16.74
N LYS A 2 46.02 -62.57 -16.52
CA LYS A 2 44.65 -63.02 -16.85
C LYS A 2 43.77 -62.66 -15.68
N LEU A 3 42.96 -61.66 -15.90
CA LEU A 3 41.88 -61.27 -14.95
C LEU A 3 40.86 -62.42 -14.91
N ASP A 4 40.75 -63.07 -13.75
CA ASP A 4 39.81 -64.16 -13.48
C ASP A 4 38.41 -63.56 -13.39
N LEU A 5 37.79 -63.26 -14.54
CA LEU A 5 36.44 -62.75 -14.68
C LEU A 5 35.38 -63.72 -14.20
N LYS A 6 35.72 -64.99 -13.97
CA LYS A 6 34.79 -66.04 -13.62
C LYS A 6 34.39 -66.01 -12.07
N ASN A 7 35.30 -65.51 -11.25
CA ASN A 7 35.06 -65.45 -9.80
C ASN A 7 34.37 -64.22 -9.36
N ASN A 8 34.38 -63.14 -10.17
CA ASN A 8 33.69 -61.88 -9.85
C ASN A 8 32.20 -61.90 -10.22
N SER A 9 31.79 -62.73 -11.20
CA SER A 9 30.37 -62.80 -11.60
C SER A 9 29.47 -63.41 -10.54
N SER A 10 29.97 -64.42 -9.78
CA SER A 10 29.19 -65.03 -8.68
C SER A 10 28.98 -64.08 -7.50
N LEU A 11 29.94 -63.20 -7.20
CA LEU A 11 29.82 -62.20 -6.17
C LEU A 11 28.77 -61.12 -6.57
N TRP A 12 28.80 -60.67 -7.84
CA TRP A 12 27.82 -59.75 -8.35
C TRP A 12 26.42 -60.29 -8.39
N VAL A 13 26.25 -61.59 -8.74
CA VAL A 13 24.94 -62.26 -8.71
C VAL A 13 24.41 -62.42 -7.28
N ALA A 14 25.29 -62.77 -6.32
CA ALA A 14 24.93 -62.91 -4.92
C ALA A 14 24.55 -61.55 -4.29
N GLU A 15 25.27 -60.46 -4.67
CA GLU A 15 25.00 -59.12 -4.22
C GLU A 15 23.72 -58.54 -4.85
N ALA A 16 23.50 -58.80 -6.13
CA ALA A 16 22.27 -58.44 -6.83
C ALA A 16 21.01 -59.17 -6.27
N SER A 17 21.17 -60.46 -5.94
CA SER A 17 20.07 -61.21 -5.32
C SER A 17 19.72 -60.70 -3.91
N ARG A 18 20.72 -60.25 -3.16
CA ARG A 18 20.51 -59.61 -1.84
C ARG A 18 19.83 -58.27 -1.94
N LEU A 19 20.20 -57.47 -2.94
CA LEU A 19 19.56 -56.18 -3.27
C LEU A 19 18.15 -56.39 -3.79
N MET A 20 17.87 -57.43 -4.60
CA MET A 20 16.49 -57.77 -5.01
C MET A 20 15.60 -58.17 -3.86
N GLY A 21 16.10 -58.82 -2.79
CA GLY A 21 15.35 -59.12 -1.59
C GLY A 21 14.95 -57.88 -0.78
N LEU A 22 15.74 -56.80 -0.89
CA LEU A 22 15.45 -55.51 -0.24
C LEU A 22 14.60 -54.57 -1.10
N ALA A 23 14.53 -54.80 -2.41
CA ALA A 23 13.77 -53.94 -3.36
C ALA A 23 12.32 -53.73 -2.96
N PRO A 24 11.51 -54.74 -2.52
CA PRO A 24 10.14 -54.53 -2.11
C PRO A 24 10.06 -53.66 -0.85
N VAL A 25 11.01 -53.75 0.07
CA VAL A 25 11.04 -52.93 1.29
C VAL A 25 11.29 -51.46 0.95
N PHE A 26 12.24 -51.19 0.05
CA PHE A 26 12.49 -49.83 -0.44
C PHE A 26 11.28 -49.29 -1.21
N ALA A 27 10.65 -50.08 -2.06
CA ALA A 27 9.44 -49.67 -2.79
C ALA A 27 8.29 -49.31 -1.83
N MET A 28 8.12 -50.12 -0.78
CA MET A 28 7.11 -49.84 0.22
C MET A 28 7.37 -48.55 1.04
N MET A 29 8.64 -48.33 1.43
CA MET A 29 9.05 -47.07 2.06
C MET A 29 8.81 -45.86 1.16
N CYS A 30 9.19 -45.93 -0.10
CA CYS A 30 8.94 -44.86 -1.07
C CYS A 30 7.44 -44.61 -1.24
N ALA A 31 6.62 -45.65 -1.32
CA ALA A 31 5.17 -45.50 -1.41
C ALA A 31 4.57 -44.78 -0.19
N VAL A 32 5.02 -45.13 1.02
CA VAL A 32 4.58 -44.45 2.25
C VAL A 32 4.97 -42.99 2.27
N ILE A 33 6.20 -42.67 1.88
CA ILE A 33 6.69 -41.28 1.78
C ILE A 33 5.84 -40.48 0.77
N MET A 34 5.54 -41.06 -0.39
CA MET A 34 4.72 -40.41 -1.40
C MET A 34 3.29 -40.17 -0.92
N VAL A 35 2.69 -41.08 -0.17
CA VAL A 35 1.36 -40.89 0.44
C VAL A 35 1.37 -39.74 1.46
N ILE A 36 2.43 -39.68 2.28
CA ILE A 36 2.58 -38.59 3.27
C ILE A 36 2.74 -37.26 2.56
N LEU A 37 3.58 -37.17 1.55
CA LEU A 37 3.78 -35.92 0.75
C LEU A 37 2.50 -35.51 0.04
N ALA A 38 1.75 -36.47 -0.52
CA ALA A 38 0.46 -36.18 -1.13
C ALA A 38 -0.56 -35.63 -0.12
N ALA A 39 -0.61 -36.21 1.07
CA ALA A 39 -1.49 -35.71 2.15
C ALA A 39 -1.13 -34.28 2.57
N PHE A 40 0.14 -33.94 2.70
CA PHE A 40 0.58 -32.55 2.97
C PHE A 40 0.20 -31.59 1.85
N SER A 41 0.45 -31.99 0.59
CA SER A 41 0.11 -31.19 -0.57
C SER A 41 -1.39 -30.88 -0.67
N VAL A 42 -2.25 -31.86 -0.41
CA VAL A 42 -3.71 -31.67 -0.37
C VAL A 42 -4.11 -30.73 0.76
N ASN A 43 -3.53 -30.88 1.95
CA ASN A 43 -3.82 -30.00 3.07
C ASN A 43 -3.41 -28.56 2.80
N ASP A 44 -2.24 -28.33 2.20
CA ASP A 44 -1.78 -27.00 1.83
C ASP A 44 -2.65 -26.36 0.73
N PHE A 45 -3.11 -27.17 -0.22
CA PHE A 45 -4.06 -26.72 -1.25
C PHE A 45 -5.41 -26.31 -0.65
N LEU A 46 -5.93 -27.09 0.30
CA LEU A 46 -7.18 -26.76 0.98
C LEU A 46 -7.05 -25.48 1.81
N ARG A 47 -5.93 -25.28 2.52
CA ARG A 47 -5.64 -24.06 3.26
C ARG A 47 -5.51 -22.84 2.33
N ALA A 48 -4.81 -22.98 1.21
CA ALA A 48 -4.68 -21.92 0.24
C ALA A 48 -6.04 -21.49 -0.32
N ASN A 49 -6.91 -22.44 -0.69
CA ASN A 49 -8.28 -22.17 -1.13
C ASN A 49 -9.13 -21.49 -0.05
N GLU A 50 -8.96 -21.87 1.22
CA GLU A 50 -9.72 -21.26 2.32
C GLU A 50 -9.27 -19.81 2.58
N ILE A 51 -7.97 -19.53 2.46
CA ILE A 51 -7.42 -18.16 2.54
C ILE A 51 -7.94 -17.34 1.36
N GLU A 52 -7.96 -17.88 0.15
CA GLU A 52 -8.46 -17.20 -1.03
C GLU A 52 -9.95 -16.86 -0.91
N ARG A 53 -10.78 -17.80 -0.45
CA ARG A 53 -12.20 -17.55 -0.15
C ARG A 53 -12.38 -16.45 0.89
N LYS A 54 -11.64 -16.50 2.00
CA LYS A 54 -11.68 -15.46 3.03
C LYS A 54 -11.21 -14.10 2.52
N SER A 55 -10.21 -14.06 1.63
CA SER A 55 -9.76 -12.81 1.02
C SER A 55 -10.80 -12.21 0.07
N GLN A 56 -11.64 -13.04 -0.57
CA GLN A 56 -12.75 -12.58 -1.40
C GLN A 56 -13.93 -12.03 -0.57
N GLU A 57 -14.06 -12.44 0.70
CA GLU A 57 -15.08 -11.95 1.63
C GLU A 57 -14.67 -10.65 2.34
N LEU A 58 -13.40 -10.23 2.23
CA LEU A 58 -12.93 -8.97 2.81
C LEU A 58 -13.59 -7.78 2.13
N PRO A 59 -14.12 -6.82 2.90
CA PRO A 59 -14.70 -5.61 2.35
C PRO A 59 -13.63 -4.82 1.59
N GLU A 60 -13.99 -4.32 0.43
CA GLU A 60 -13.14 -3.46 -0.37
C GLU A 60 -13.19 -2.04 0.21
N PHE A 61 -12.04 -1.58 0.73
CA PHE A 61 -11.89 -0.22 1.23
C PHE A 61 -11.47 0.70 0.10
N THR A 62 -12.35 1.61 -0.28
CA THR A 62 -12.02 2.67 -1.23
C THR A 62 -11.88 4.00 -0.51
N LEU A 63 -10.74 4.68 -0.72
CA LEU A 63 -10.52 6.03 -0.23
C LEU A 63 -11.12 7.02 -1.25
N LYS A 64 -12.19 7.69 -0.84
CA LYS A 64 -12.83 8.73 -1.65
C LYS A 64 -12.40 10.10 -1.16
N ARG A 65 -11.83 10.90 -2.03
CA ARG A 65 -11.49 12.29 -1.76
C ARG A 65 -12.70 13.18 -2.01
N VAL A 66 -13.11 13.90 -0.98
CA VAL A 66 -14.25 14.80 -1.04
C VAL A 66 -13.74 16.23 -0.80
N PRO A 67 -14.12 17.20 -1.65
CA PRO A 67 -13.74 18.59 -1.41
C PRO A 67 -14.35 19.11 -0.11
N VAL A 68 -13.58 19.94 0.57
CA VAL A 68 -13.99 20.56 1.84
C VAL A 68 -15.07 21.62 1.59
N GLY A 69 -15.99 21.78 2.52
CA GLY A 69 -17.04 22.79 2.41
C GLY A 69 -16.55 24.23 2.69
N LYS A 70 -17.23 25.23 2.15
CA LYS A 70 -16.90 26.66 2.27
C LYS A 70 -16.64 27.12 3.71
N VAL A 71 -17.45 26.65 4.66
CA VAL A 71 -17.33 27.03 6.08
C VAL A 71 -15.95 26.66 6.65
N VAL A 72 -15.42 25.52 6.25
CA VAL A 72 -14.09 25.08 6.68
C VAL A 72 -13.01 26.01 6.14
N TYR A 73 -13.11 26.46 4.90
CA TYR A 73 -12.17 27.43 4.33
C TYR A 73 -12.22 28.79 5.08
N GLU A 74 -13.41 29.24 5.47
CA GLU A 74 -13.58 30.47 6.24
C GLU A 74 -12.96 30.36 7.65
N ASP A 75 -13.14 29.23 8.31
CA ASP A 75 -12.54 28.97 9.62
C ASP A 75 -11.01 28.90 9.55
N TYR A 76 -10.48 28.20 8.56
CA TYR A 76 -9.03 28.14 8.31
C TYR A 76 -8.45 29.51 7.98
N ALA A 77 -9.08 30.26 7.10
CA ALA A 77 -8.62 31.62 6.75
C ALA A 77 -8.58 32.53 7.99
N ARG A 78 -9.57 32.42 8.87
CA ARG A 78 -9.60 33.17 10.15
C ARG A 78 -8.44 32.78 11.08
N VAL A 79 -8.12 31.50 11.18
CA VAL A 79 -7.01 31.01 12.02
C VAL A 79 -5.67 31.42 11.42
N LEU A 80 -5.47 31.19 10.12
CA LEU A 80 -4.24 31.51 9.42
C LEU A 80 -3.95 33.02 9.41
N GLY A 81 -4.97 33.85 9.20
CA GLY A 81 -4.85 35.31 9.24
C GLY A 81 -4.45 35.90 10.61
N ARG A 82 -4.57 35.09 11.68
CA ARG A 82 -4.08 35.48 13.01
C ARG A 82 -2.59 35.18 13.22
N LEU A 83 -2.01 34.32 12.37
CA LEU A 83 -0.60 33.92 12.51
C LEU A 83 0.36 35.05 12.09
N SER A 84 -0.02 35.84 11.08
CA SER A 84 0.75 37.01 10.67
C SER A 84 -0.19 38.12 10.16
N PRO A 85 -0.13 39.33 10.70
CA PRO A 85 -0.94 40.44 10.26
C PRO A 85 -0.52 40.98 8.87
N ASP A 86 0.70 40.68 8.42
CA ASP A 86 1.25 41.15 7.16
C ASP A 86 0.89 40.24 5.96
N VAL A 87 0.32 39.05 6.25
CA VAL A 87 -0.11 38.09 5.25
C VAL A 87 -1.63 38.15 5.11
N GLN A 88 -2.12 38.41 3.92
CA GLN A 88 -3.55 38.38 3.64
C GLN A 88 -3.98 36.95 3.33
N VAL A 89 -4.99 36.48 4.09
CA VAL A 89 -5.56 35.15 3.89
C VAL A 89 -7.04 35.29 3.60
N LEU A 90 -7.45 34.92 2.40
CA LEU A 90 -8.82 35.06 1.91
C LEU A 90 -9.42 33.68 1.61
N ALA A 91 -10.56 33.38 2.20
CA ALA A 91 -11.34 32.20 1.86
C ALA A 91 -12.16 32.46 0.59
N ASN A 92 -11.93 31.66 -0.43
CA ASN A 92 -12.78 31.56 -1.61
C ASN A 92 -13.81 30.42 -1.41
N ARG A 93 -14.63 30.17 -2.42
CA ARG A 93 -15.67 29.16 -2.37
C ARG A 93 -15.13 27.74 -2.14
N ASP A 94 -13.96 27.43 -2.73
CA ASP A 94 -13.37 26.11 -2.80
C ASP A 94 -11.84 26.10 -2.60
N SER A 95 -11.28 27.21 -2.14
CA SER A 95 -9.83 27.40 -1.92
C SER A 95 -9.55 28.49 -0.89
N ILE A 96 -8.31 28.52 -0.40
CA ILE A 96 -7.76 29.62 0.37
C ILE A 96 -6.69 30.28 -0.49
N LYS A 97 -6.80 31.61 -0.63
CA LYS A 97 -5.77 32.44 -1.23
C LYS A 97 -4.94 33.07 -0.11
N ILE A 98 -3.63 32.90 -0.19
CA ILE A 98 -2.64 33.50 0.72
C ILE A 98 -1.77 34.40 -0.10
N ASP A 99 -1.68 35.68 0.24
CA ASP A 99 -0.88 36.63 -0.51
C ASP A 99 -0.16 37.67 0.37
N ILE A 100 0.94 38.22 -0.14
CA ILE A 100 1.68 39.32 0.47
C ILE A 100 1.94 40.41 -0.59
N ALA A 101 1.83 41.65 -0.15
CA ALA A 101 2.18 42.81 -0.99
C ALA A 101 3.67 43.15 -0.91
N ASP A 102 4.31 42.96 0.25
CA ASP A 102 5.70 43.33 0.51
C ASP A 102 6.63 42.13 0.41
N PRO A 103 7.61 42.13 -0.53
CA PRO A 103 8.57 41.05 -0.69
C PRO A 103 9.42 40.79 0.56
N SER A 104 9.62 41.79 1.44
CA SER A 104 10.39 41.64 2.68
C SER A 104 9.72 40.68 3.68
N LYS A 105 8.42 40.44 3.52
CA LYS A 105 7.58 39.55 4.35
C LYS A 105 7.50 38.11 3.83
N TYR A 106 8.38 37.74 2.93
CA TYR A 106 8.40 36.39 2.34
C TYR A 106 8.52 35.26 3.38
N ALA A 107 9.30 35.47 4.45
CA ALA A 107 9.43 34.47 5.50
C ALA A 107 8.12 34.20 6.24
N GLU A 108 7.31 35.26 6.46
CA GLU A 108 6.00 35.17 7.08
C GLU A 108 4.99 34.47 6.18
N PHE A 109 5.03 34.78 4.88
CA PHE A 109 4.24 34.07 3.85
C PHE A 109 4.52 32.58 3.86
N MET A 110 5.80 32.17 3.84
CA MET A 110 6.20 30.76 3.88
C MET A 110 5.79 30.10 5.20
N TYR A 111 5.87 30.81 6.32
CA TYR A 111 5.40 30.32 7.60
C TYR A 111 3.89 30.03 7.60
N VAL A 112 3.07 30.97 7.11
CA VAL A 112 1.61 30.78 7.00
C VAL A 112 1.28 29.63 6.04
N LEU A 113 1.93 29.58 4.87
CA LEU A 113 1.73 28.52 3.87
C LEU A 113 2.03 27.14 4.44
N ASN A 114 3.15 26.98 5.15
CA ASN A 114 3.51 25.71 5.77
C ASN A 114 2.56 25.34 6.93
N SER A 115 2.03 26.34 7.63
CA SER A 115 1.08 26.13 8.73
C SER A 115 -0.26 25.56 8.26
N VAL A 116 -0.63 25.76 6.99
CA VAL A 116 -1.86 25.20 6.41
C VAL A 116 -1.93 23.67 6.62
N GLN A 117 -0.83 22.96 6.38
CA GLN A 117 -0.79 21.50 6.56
C GLN A 117 -0.79 21.09 8.05
N GLY A 118 -0.25 21.92 8.93
CA GLY A 118 -0.08 21.60 10.34
C GLY A 118 -1.33 21.78 11.19
N ILE A 119 -2.31 22.59 10.74
CA ILE A 119 -3.49 22.96 11.56
C ILE A 119 -4.51 21.82 11.65
N SER A 120 -4.63 20.98 10.63
CA SER A 120 -5.58 19.87 10.65
C SER A 120 -4.98 18.58 10.17
N LYS A 121 -5.36 17.49 10.85
CA LYS A 121 -4.99 16.11 10.46
C LYS A 121 -5.99 15.51 9.48
N ASP A 122 -7.21 16.07 9.39
CA ASP A 122 -8.32 15.48 8.63
C ASP A 122 -8.46 16.08 7.23
N VAL A 123 -7.73 17.17 6.94
CA VAL A 123 -7.76 17.85 5.65
C VAL A 123 -6.37 17.75 5.00
N VAL A 124 -6.34 17.20 3.81
CA VAL A 124 -5.15 17.18 2.96
C VAL A 124 -5.20 18.39 2.03
N TRP A 125 -4.20 19.26 2.16
CA TRP A 125 -4.14 20.50 1.39
C TRP A 125 -3.26 20.30 0.16
N HIS A 126 -3.75 20.74 -0.99
CA HIS A 126 -3.01 20.76 -2.24
C HIS A 126 -2.82 22.19 -2.69
N ALA A 127 -1.60 22.56 -3.01
CA ALA A 127 -1.33 23.83 -3.67
C ALA A 127 -1.72 23.71 -5.15
N GLU A 128 -2.64 24.56 -5.60
CA GLU A 128 -3.04 24.66 -7.00
C GLU A 128 -2.14 25.61 -7.77
N GLU A 129 -1.81 26.73 -7.13
CA GLU A 129 -0.97 27.74 -7.72
C GLU A 129 -0.05 28.32 -6.64
N ILE A 130 1.23 28.42 -6.96
CA ILE A 130 2.22 29.11 -6.13
C ILE A 130 3.00 30.05 -7.04
N CYS A 131 2.88 31.34 -6.78
CA CYS A 131 3.65 32.35 -7.45
C CYS A 131 4.52 33.06 -6.42
N LEU A 132 5.85 33.06 -6.63
CA LEU A 132 6.80 33.58 -5.65
C LEU A 132 7.36 34.96 -5.99
N ALA A 133 7.16 35.44 -7.21
CA ALA A 133 7.59 36.77 -7.63
C ALA A 133 6.78 37.26 -8.83
N GLY A 134 6.39 38.53 -8.78
CA GLY A 134 5.71 39.21 -9.91
C GLY A 134 4.28 38.71 -10.16
N CYS A 135 3.56 38.33 -9.12
CA CYS A 135 2.25 37.71 -9.17
C CYS A 135 1.16 38.78 -9.29
N SER A 136 0.57 39.00 -10.45
CA SER A 136 -0.68 39.78 -10.64
C SER A 136 -0.91 40.92 -9.66
N GLY A 137 0.14 41.73 -9.37
CA GLY A 137 0.06 42.88 -8.43
C GLY A 137 0.40 42.57 -6.98
N GLN A 138 0.79 41.34 -6.66
CA GLN A 138 1.27 40.91 -5.36
C GLN A 138 2.74 40.49 -5.44
N ALA A 139 3.48 40.54 -4.31
CA ALA A 139 4.85 40.07 -4.28
C ALA A 139 4.94 38.54 -4.34
N SER A 140 4.07 37.86 -3.58
CA SER A 140 3.91 36.41 -3.64
C SER A 140 2.46 36.01 -3.36
N MET A 141 2.03 34.90 -3.95
CA MET A 141 0.66 34.40 -3.83
C MET A 141 0.67 32.85 -3.85
N ALA A 142 -0.20 32.26 -3.06
CA ALA A 142 -0.51 30.84 -3.12
C ALA A 142 -2.01 30.58 -3.06
N ILE A 143 -2.49 29.65 -3.85
CA ILE A 143 -3.87 29.16 -3.81
C ILE A 143 -3.80 27.69 -3.38
N VAL A 144 -4.48 27.37 -2.27
CA VAL A 144 -4.49 26.03 -1.70
C VAL A 144 -5.92 25.50 -1.62
N ARG A 145 -6.12 24.26 -1.98
CA ARG A 145 -7.40 23.55 -1.92
C ARG A 145 -7.32 22.40 -0.92
N GLY A 146 -8.34 22.28 -0.07
CA GLY A 146 -8.47 21.21 0.91
C GLY A 146 -9.34 20.05 0.42
N MET A 147 -8.93 18.83 0.74
CA MET A 147 -9.71 17.61 0.51
C MET A 147 -9.75 16.79 1.79
N THR A 148 -10.88 16.19 2.09
CA THR A 148 -11.02 15.19 3.15
C THR A 148 -11.03 13.79 2.55
N GLU A 149 -10.37 12.85 3.20
CA GLU A 149 -10.41 11.45 2.80
C GLU A 149 -11.49 10.73 3.59
N LYS A 150 -12.48 10.17 2.89
CA LYS A 150 -13.50 9.31 3.48
C LYS A 150 -13.26 7.89 3.05
N VAL A 151 -13.27 6.97 4.01
CA VAL A 151 -13.22 5.54 3.75
C VAL A 151 -14.63 5.07 3.42
N GLU A 152 -14.86 4.67 2.17
CA GLU A 152 -16.06 3.94 1.77
C GLU A 152 -15.78 2.43 1.85
N VAL A 153 -16.56 1.73 2.64
CA VAL A 153 -16.52 0.27 2.75
C VAL A 153 -17.56 -0.29 1.80
N LYS A 154 -17.12 -0.94 0.72
CA LYS A 154 -18.02 -1.69 -0.15
C LYS A 154 -18.02 -3.15 0.29
N LEU A 155 -19.16 -3.62 0.79
CA LEU A 155 -19.39 -5.05 0.98
C LEU A 155 -19.65 -5.67 -0.39
N ARG A 156 -18.76 -6.56 -0.82
CA ARG A 156 -18.89 -7.29 -2.07
C ARG A 156 -20.11 -8.22 -1.96
N GLY A 157 -21.23 -7.83 -2.53
CA GLY A 157 -22.47 -8.61 -2.46
C GLY A 157 -23.75 -7.79 -2.45
N GLN A 158 -23.69 -6.47 -2.24
CA GLN A 158 -24.77 -5.57 -2.57
C GLN A 158 -24.62 -5.17 -4.04
N GLY A 159 -25.02 -6.10 -4.91
CA GLY A 159 -25.18 -5.83 -6.32
C GLY A 159 -26.25 -4.76 -6.52
N ASP A 160 -26.01 -3.90 -7.49
CA ASP A 160 -26.95 -2.92 -8.01
C ASP A 160 -28.30 -3.62 -8.27
N GLU A 161 -29.32 -3.34 -7.44
CA GLU A 161 -30.72 -3.43 -7.80
C GLU A 161 -31.21 -2.09 -8.33
#